data_2832324c98ff0bbcc4fed097ba6d63be
#
_entry.id   2832324c98ff0bbcc4fed097ba6d63be
#
_cell.length_a   1.000
_cell.length_b   1.000
_cell.length_c   1.000
_cell.angle_alpha   90.00
_cell.angle_beta   90.00
_cell.angle_gamma   90.00
#
_symmetry.space_group_name_H-M   'P 1'
#
loop_
_entity.id
_entity.type
_entity.pdbx_description
1 polymer ?
#
loop_
_entity_poly.entity_id
_entity_poly.type
_entity_poly.pdbx_seq_one_letter_code
_entity_poly.pdbx_strand_id
1 'polypeptide(L)'
;MNKKATESILVCVNHPDFSKELIAYGKRLSLEMNLPLQVVNIQPSANGYCARGHEIELFYQQCKEAGAELTILFDDDFADATAKFVRKTGAKQVVTQLFSSESGGPDTFAEALHRLAPTLPISMVSVSGKIY
;
A
#
# COMPACT_ATOMS: atom_id res chain seq x y z
N MET A 1 -6.86 -23.83 -15.18
CA MET A 1 -6.27 -23.33 -15.07
C MET A 1 -5.97 -22.74 -14.22
N ASN A 2 -5.49 -22.75 -13.75
CA ASN A 2 -5.18 -22.16 -12.79
C ASN A 2 -4.83 -20.99 -12.95
N LYS A 3 -5.03 -20.33 -12.51
CA LYS A 3 -4.61 -19.25 -12.55
C LYS A 3 -3.67 -19.01 -11.72
N LYS A 4 -2.60 -18.79 -12.02
CA LYS A 4 -1.65 -18.48 -11.20
C LYS A 4 -1.95 -17.19 -10.70
N ALA A 5 -1.68 -16.91 -9.54
CA ALA A 5 -1.85 -15.62 -8.96
C ALA A 5 -1.26 -14.60 -9.87
N THR A 6 -1.98 -13.60 -10.15
CA THR A 6 -1.49 -12.54 -10.97
C THR A 6 -0.53 -11.71 -10.16
N GLU A 7 0.65 -11.52 -10.64
CA GLU A 7 1.60 -10.68 -9.96
C GLU A 7 1.20 -9.22 -10.09
N SER A 8 1.56 -8.42 -9.11
CA SER A 8 1.14 -7.03 -9.11
C SER A 8 2.13 -6.18 -8.31
N ILE A 9 1.96 -4.88 -8.43
CA ILE A 9 2.63 -3.90 -7.58
C ILE A 9 1.58 -3.41 -6.61
N LEU A 10 1.89 -3.40 -5.33
CA LEU A 10 0.93 -3.01 -4.31
C LEU A 10 1.37 -1.72 -3.64
N VAL A 11 0.48 -0.75 -3.58
CA VAL A 11 0.72 0.51 -2.90
C VAL A 11 -0.18 0.57 -1.69
N CYS A 12 0.42 0.84 -0.53
CA CYS A 12 -0.34 0.98 0.71
C CYS A 12 -0.52 2.46 0.99
N VAL A 13 -1.76 2.93 1.02
CA VAL A 13 -2.04 4.33 1.26
C VAL A 13 -2.76 4.47 2.59
N ASN A 14 -2.37 5.48 3.36
CA ASN A 14 -3.01 5.75 4.63
C ASN A 14 -3.65 7.10 4.68
N HIS A 15 -3.08 8.05 3.99
CA HIS A 15 -3.49 9.43 4.13
C HIS A 15 -3.62 10.06 2.75
N PRO A 16 -4.68 10.76 2.49
CA PRO A 16 -4.84 11.32 1.15
C PRO A 16 -3.82 12.38 0.79
N ASP A 17 -3.20 12.99 1.80
CA ASP A 17 -2.24 14.05 1.53
C ASP A 17 -1.03 13.58 0.76
N PHE A 18 -0.65 12.33 0.93
CA PHE A 18 0.53 11.83 0.26
C PHE A 18 0.24 10.63 -0.64
N SER A 19 -1.01 10.23 -0.72
CA SER A 19 -1.34 9.03 -1.50
C SER A 19 -1.08 9.24 -2.98
N LYS A 20 -1.26 10.45 -3.47
CA LYS A 20 -1.06 10.70 -4.88
C LYS A 20 0.37 10.41 -5.29
N GLU A 21 1.33 10.83 -4.48
CA GLU A 21 2.73 10.58 -4.78
C GLU A 21 3.07 9.10 -4.70
N LEU A 22 2.50 8.41 -3.71
CA LEU A 22 2.74 6.98 -3.58
C LEU A 22 2.17 6.24 -4.78
N ILE A 23 0.97 6.59 -5.19
CA ILE A 23 0.34 5.92 -6.30
C ILE A 23 1.10 6.21 -7.59
N ALA A 24 1.60 7.45 -7.74
CA ALA A 24 2.39 7.79 -8.91
C ALA A 24 3.66 6.97 -8.99
N TYR A 25 4.32 6.77 -7.85
CA TYR A 25 5.53 5.97 -7.83
C TYR A 25 5.20 4.51 -8.16
N GLY A 26 4.12 3.99 -7.59
CA GLY A 26 3.70 2.63 -7.89
C GLY A 26 3.34 2.46 -9.35
N LYS A 27 2.71 3.48 -9.93
CA LYS A 27 2.36 3.43 -11.34
C LYS A 27 3.60 3.33 -12.21
N ARG A 28 4.64 4.07 -11.85
CA ARG A 28 5.87 4.00 -12.59
C ARG A 28 6.47 2.59 -12.52
N LEU A 29 6.49 2.00 -11.34
CA LEU A 29 6.97 0.63 -11.19
C LEU A 29 6.10 -0.34 -11.98
N SER A 30 4.80 -0.15 -11.93
CA SER A 30 3.86 -0.99 -12.64
C SER A 30 4.17 -0.99 -14.14
N LEU A 31 4.45 0.17 -14.69
CA LEU A 31 4.78 0.26 -16.10
C LEU A 31 6.14 -0.35 -16.40
N GLU A 32 7.10 -0.12 -15.53
CA GLU A 32 8.44 -0.67 -15.76
C GLU A 32 8.45 -2.18 -15.69
N MET A 33 7.69 -2.73 -14.76
CA MET A 33 7.66 -4.17 -14.56
C MET A 33 6.56 -4.85 -15.34
N ASN A 34 5.71 -4.06 -15.99
CA ASN A 34 4.61 -4.58 -16.78
C ASN A 34 3.68 -5.42 -15.91
N LEU A 35 3.33 -4.89 -14.75
CA LEU A 35 2.44 -5.56 -13.82
C LEU A 35 1.29 -4.65 -13.47
N PRO A 36 0.14 -5.19 -13.12
CA PRO A 36 -0.98 -4.35 -12.70
C PRO A 36 -0.70 -3.66 -11.39
N LEU A 37 -1.37 -2.56 -11.17
CA LEU A 37 -1.20 -1.75 -9.97
C LEU A 37 -2.40 -1.93 -9.06
N GLN A 38 -2.13 -2.26 -7.81
CA GLN A 38 -3.17 -2.38 -6.80
C GLN A 38 -2.86 -1.44 -5.66
N VAL A 39 -3.91 -0.89 -5.07
CA VAL A 39 -3.78 0.03 -3.96
C VAL A 39 -4.64 -0.49 -2.83
N VAL A 40 -4.10 -0.51 -1.64
CA VAL A 40 -4.85 -0.97 -0.47
C VAL A 40 -4.82 0.13 0.59
N ASN A 41 -5.96 0.35 1.20
CA ASN A 41 -6.09 1.23 2.35
C ASN A 41 -6.65 0.40 3.48
N ILE A 42 -5.99 0.38 4.61
CA ILE A 42 -6.40 -0.43 5.74
C ILE A 42 -6.87 0.51 6.84
N GLN A 43 -8.09 0.29 7.29
CA GLN A 43 -8.70 1.10 8.33
C GLN A 43 -8.78 0.31 9.61
N PRO A 44 -8.70 0.97 10.75
CA PRO A 44 -8.84 0.22 12.01
C PRO A 44 -10.25 -0.33 12.13
N SER A 45 -10.35 -1.53 12.62
CA SER A 45 -11.66 -2.15 12.78
C SER A 45 -12.30 -1.79 14.11
N ALA A 46 -11.51 -1.27 15.01
CA ALA A 46 -12.01 -1.04 16.34
C ALA A 46 -13.20 -0.13 16.36
N ASN A 47 -13.20 0.87 15.55
CA ASN A 47 -14.30 1.78 15.52
C ASN A 47 -15.34 1.43 14.53
N GLY A 48 -15.07 0.48 13.76
CA GLY A 48 -15.99 0.02 12.78
C GLY A 48 -16.46 1.08 11.88
N TYR A 49 -16.14 2.28 12.15
CA TYR A 49 -16.68 3.31 11.36
C TYR A 49 -15.77 4.45 11.38
N CYS A 50 -14.96 4.51 10.48
CA CYS A 50 -14.12 5.59 10.44
C CYS A 50 -14.06 6.07 9.13
N ALA A 51 -14.89 5.65 8.38
CA ALA A 51 -14.77 5.98 7.08
C ALA A 51 -14.95 7.37 6.92
N ARG A 52 -14.00 7.96 6.50
CA ARG A 52 -14.09 9.22 6.03
C ARG A 52 -14.40 9.01 4.61
N GLY A 53 -15.67 8.96 4.28
CA GLY A 53 -16.10 8.74 2.91
C GLY A 53 -15.40 9.65 1.95
N HIS A 54 -15.12 10.85 2.41
CA HIS A 54 -14.43 11.82 1.58
C HIS A 54 -13.03 11.36 1.22
N GLU A 55 -12.31 10.79 2.18
CA GLU A 55 -10.98 10.29 1.92
C GLU A 55 -11.00 9.08 1.01
N ILE A 56 -11.96 8.21 1.21
CA ILE A 56 -12.07 7.03 0.39
C ILE A 56 -12.38 7.43 -1.05
N GLU A 57 -13.21 8.44 -1.22
CA GLU A 57 -13.49 8.95 -2.54
C GLU A 57 -12.25 9.49 -3.22
N LEU A 58 -11.41 10.18 -2.47
CA LEU A 58 -10.16 10.68 -3.02
C LEU A 58 -9.25 9.55 -3.45
N PHE A 59 -9.12 8.52 -2.61
CA PHE A 59 -8.32 7.37 -2.99
C PHE A 59 -8.87 6.73 -4.25
N TYR A 60 -10.18 6.58 -4.33
CA TYR A 60 -10.80 5.96 -5.48
C TYR A 60 -10.53 6.76 -6.75
N GLN A 61 -10.64 8.08 -6.66
CA GLN A 61 -10.39 8.93 -7.78
C GLN A 61 -8.94 8.82 -8.26
N GLN A 62 -8.01 8.83 -7.30
CA GLN A 62 -6.60 8.73 -7.64
C GLN A 62 -6.29 7.38 -8.28
N CYS A 63 -6.88 6.31 -7.77
CA CYS A 63 -6.67 5.00 -8.34
C CYS A 63 -7.25 4.90 -9.73
N LYS A 64 -8.42 5.49 -9.94
CA LYS A 64 -9.03 5.45 -11.23
C LYS A 64 -8.17 6.16 -12.28
N GLU A 65 -7.60 7.28 -11.89
CA GLU A 65 -6.73 8.02 -12.79
C GLU A 65 -5.46 7.25 -13.12
N ALA A 66 -4.98 6.46 -12.19
CA ALA A 66 -3.77 5.68 -12.40
C ALA A 66 -4.05 4.32 -13.01
N GLY A 67 -5.30 3.95 -13.17
CA GLY A 67 -5.62 2.62 -13.67
C GLY A 67 -5.37 1.54 -12.66
N ALA A 68 -5.55 1.84 -11.38
CA ALA A 68 -5.29 0.90 -10.30
C ALA A 68 -6.58 0.44 -9.67
N GLU A 69 -6.52 -0.73 -9.06
CA GLU A 69 -7.64 -1.24 -8.27
C GLU A 69 -7.47 -0.85 -6.83
N LEU A 70 -8.54 -0.39 -6.22
CA LEU A 70 -8.50 0.02 -4.82
C LEU A 70 -9.24 -1.01 -3.97
N THR A 71 -8.62 -1.43 -2.89
CA THR A 71 -9.24 -2.32 -1.91
C THR A 71 -9.18 -1.65 -0.55
N ILE A 72 -10.30 -1.65 0.16
CA ILE A 72 -10.36 -1.13 1.51
C ILE A 72 -10.51 -2.32 2.45
N LEU A 73 -9.61 -2.43 3.40
CA LEU A 73 -9.65 -3.50 4.39
C LEU A 73 -9.82 -2.91 5.78
N PHE A 74 -10.39 -3.70 6.67
CA PHE A 74 -10.55 -3.28 8.06
C PHE A 74 -9.81 -4.28 8.93
N ASP A 75 -8.79 -3.82 9.63
CA ASP A 75 -7.98 -4.70 10.46
C ASP A 75 -7.15 -3.82 11.37
N ASP A 76 -6.98 -4.25 12.60
CA ASP A 76 -6.17 -3.49 13.54
C ASP A 76 -4.68 -3.79 13.37
N ASP A 77 -4.34 -4.91 12.79
CA ASP A 77 -2.94 -5.23 12.54
C ASP A 77 -2.64 -4.96 11.07
N PHE A 78 -2.15 -3.77 10.80
CA PHE A 78 -1.96 -3.32 9.42
C PHE A 78 -0.92 -4.17 8.69
N ALA A 79 0.16 -4.54 9.36
CA ALA A 79 1.20 -5.32 8.71
C ALA A 79 0.72 -6.71 8.35
N ASP A 80 -0.01 -7.35 9.26
CA ASP A 80 -0.53 -8.67 9.02
C ASP A 80 -1.55 -8.66 7.87
N ALA A 81 -2.43 -7.66 7.88
CA ALA A 81 -3.42 -7.54 6.82
C ALA A 81 -2.74 -7.34 5.47
N THR A 82 -1.70 -6.54 5.45
CA THR A 82 -0.96 -6.31 4.22
C THR A 82 -0.27 -7.58 3.73
N ALA A 83 0.35 -8.31 4.65
CA ALA A 83 1.02 -9.55 4.27
C ALA A 83 0.05 -10.56 3.68
N LYS A 84 -1.14 -10.64 4.27
CA LYS A 84 -2.16 -11.53 3.74
C LYS A 84 -2.61 -11.09 2.36
N PHE A 85 -2.77 -9.79 2.18
CA PHE A 85 -3.20 -9.26 0.90
C PHE A 85 -2.13 -9.47 -0.18
N VAL A 86 -0.86 -9.36 0.22
CA VAL A 86 0.24 -9.63 -0.69
C VAL A 86 0.17 -11.06 -1.20
N ARG A 87 -0.06 -12.00 -0.30
CA ARG A 87 -0.14 -13.39 -0.69
C ARG A 87 -1.34 -13.65 -1.58
N LYS A 88 -2.44 -12.97 -1.30
CA LYS A 88 -3.64 -13.17 -2.08
C LYS A 88 -3.51 -12.61 -3.49
N THR A 89 -2.82 -11.49 -3.63
CA THR A 89 -2.75 -10.80 -4.92
C THR A 89 -1.48 -11.06 -5.67
N GLY A 90 -0.52 -11.76 -5.06
CA GLY A 90 0.73 -12.02 -5.76
C GLY A 90 1.60 -10.79 -5.93
N ALA A 91 1.54 -9.87 -4.98
CA ALA A 91 2.32 -8.64 -5.11
C ALA A 91 3.81 -8.95 -5.15
N LYS A 92 4.49 -8.37 -6.10
CA LYS A 92 5.92 -8.54 -6.25
C LYS A 92 6.69 -7.45 -5.53
N GLN A 93 6.06 -6.36 -5.22
CA GLN A 93 6.71 -5.26 -4.54
C GLN A 93 5.65 -4.42 -3.86
N VAL A 94 5.99 -3.90 -2.69
CA VAL A 94 5.10 -3.05 -1.93
C VAL A 94 5.71 -1.66 -1.86
N VAL A 95 4.87 -0.66 -2.06
CA VAL A 95 5.26 0.74 -1.94
C VAL A 95 4.47 1.32 -0.78
N THR A 96 5.16 1.94 0.16
CA THR A 96 4.50 2.52 1.31
C THR A 96 5.19 3.82 1.69
N GLN A 97 4.52 4.63 2.47
CA GLN A 97 5.09 5.87 2.93
C GLN A 97 6.08 5.59 4.05
N LEU A 98 7.20 6.29 4.02
CA LEU A 98 8.14 6.24 5.11
C LEU A 98 7.66 7.23 6.15
N PHE A 99 7.26 6.72 7.30
CA PHE A 99 6.77 7.60 8.36
C PHE A 99 7.95 8.18 9.10
N SER A 100 7.90 9.47 9.27
CA SER A 100 8.97 10.15 9.93
C SER A 100 9.07 9.64 11.34
N SER A 101 10.25 9.55 11.81
CA SER A 101 10.44 9.05 13.13
C SER A 101 10.49 10.19 14.12
N GLU A 102 9.57 11.08 13.99
CA GLU A 102 9.47 12.09 15.00
C GLU A 102 9.27 11.48 16.33
N SER A 103 8.61 10.36 16.36
CA SER A 103 8.49 9.63 17.59
C SER A 103 9.78 8.90 17.92
N GLY A 104 10.77 9.03 17.08
CA GLY A 104 12.07 8.47 17.38
C GLY A 104 12.26 7.03 17.06
N GLY A 105 11.27 6.37 16.55
CA GLY A 105 11.37 4.96 16.30
C GLY A 105 11.51 4.64 14.84
N PRO A 106 11.92 3.44 14.54
CA PRO A 106 11.91 3.00 13.15
C PRO A 106 10.49 2.84 12.67
N ASP A 107 10.35 2.67 11.39
CA ASP A 107 9.05 2.46 10.79
C ASP A 107 8.58 1.08 11.17
N THR A 108 7.74 0.99 12.17
CA THR A 108 7.33 -0.30 12.70
C THR A 108 6.46 -1.06 11.73
N PHE A 109 5.74 -0.35 10.84
CA PHE A 109 4.94 -1.05 9.86
C PHE A 109 5.83 -1.78 8.86
N ALA A 110 6.84 -1.08 8.33
CA ALA A 110 7.73 -1.71 7.36
C ALA A 110 8.52 -2.83 7.99
N GLU A 111 8.95 -2.65 9.23
CA GLU A 111 9.66 -3.71 9.93
C GLU A 111 8.80 -4.94 10.13
N ALA A 112 7.57 -4.73 10.56
CA ALA A 112 6.68 -5.85 10.78
C ALA A 112 6.35 -6.55 9.48
N LEU A 113 6.14 -5.79 8.42
CA LEU A 113 5.85 -6.39 7.13
C LEU A 113 7.03 -7.18 6.62
N HIS A 114 8.24 -6.66 6.80
CA HIS A 114 9.43 -7.37 6.38
C HIS A 114 9.57 -8.70 7.13
N ARG A 115 9.20 -8.70 8.41
CA ARG A 115 9.27 -9.93 9.18
C ARG A 115 8.28 -10.97 8.67
N LEU A 116 7.11 -10.50 8.24
CA LEU A 116 6.08 -11.41 7.75
C LEU A 116 6.32 -11.85 6.32
N ALA A 117 7.03 -11.05 5.55
CA ALA A 117 7.29 -11.36 4.14
C ALA A 117 8.73 -10.96 3.81
N PRO A 118 9.70 -11.74 4.29
CA PRO A 118 11.11 -11.32 4.21
C PRO A 118 11.68 -11.22 2.81
N THR A 119 11.08 -11.87 1.84
CA THR A 119 11.61 -11.80 0.48
C THR A 119 10.91 -10.75 -0.36
N LEU A 120 9.96 -10.03 0.23
CA LEU A 120 9.21 -9.04 -0.53
C LEU A 120 9.93 -7.70 -0.51
N PRO A 121 10.25 -7.13 -1.68
CA PRO A 121 10.86 -5.79 -1.69
C PRO A 121 9.84 -4.76 -1.24
N ILE A 122 10.29 -3.86 -0.39
CA ILE A 122 9.44 -2.79 0.12
C ILE A 122 10.13 -1.48 -0.18
N SER A 123 9.44 -0.62 -0.93
CA SER A 123 9.94 0.72 -1.23
C SER A 123 9.26 1.71 -0.31
N MET A 124 10.04 2.44 0.44
CA MET A 124 9.50 3.44 1.35
C MET A 124 9.78 4.82 0.75
N VAL A 125 8.72 5.57 0.57
CA VAL A 125 8.82 6.88 -0.06
C VAL A 125 8.56 7.94 0.99
N SER A 126 9.47 8.87 1.14
CA SER A 126 9.32 9.92 2.13
C SER A 126 8.49 11.05 1.55
N VAL A 127 8.04 11.93 2.44
CA VAL A 127 7.24 13.07 1.99
C VAL A 127 8.04 13.98 1.09
N SER A 128 9.35 13.93 1.16
CA SER A 128 10.16 14.76 0.27
C SER A 128 10.40 14.08 -1.07
N GLY A 129 9.85 12.89 -1.25
CA GLY A 129 10.03 12.17 -2.51
C GLY A 129 11.23 11.29 -2.58
N LYS A 130 11.99 11.20 -1.50
CA LYS A 130 13.15 10.32 -1.50
C LYS A 130 12.73 8.88 -1.30
N ILE A 131 13.45 7.99 -1.96
CA ILE A 131 13.16 6.57 -1.91
C ILE A 131 14.22 5.89 -1.06
N TYR A 132 13.80 5.04 -0.17
CA TYR A 132 14.71 4.34 0.71
C TYR A 132 14.65 2.84 0.54
#